data_446287594488312c71c54613bbd83c02
#
_entry.id   446287594488312c71c54613bbd83c02
#
_cell.length_a   1.000
_cell.length_b   1.000
_cell.length_c   1.000
_cell.angle_alpha   90.00
_cell.angle_beta   90.00
_cell.angle_gamma   90.00
#
_symmetry.space_group_name_H-M   'P 1'
#
loop_
_entity.id
_entity.type
_entity.pdbx_description
1 polymer ?
#
loop_
_entity_poly.entity_id
_entity_poly.type
_entity_poly.pdbx_seq_one_letter_code
_entity_poly.pdbx_strand_id
1 'polypeptide(L)'
;RGDVHYVCINNCFFHRGMSYYSPGELRERQVKWLKQNLALTPKDKKVVLCYHIPFTFGNAPFSKAKPLTNANEEGHYSSSRLSLLLSLLKQFKGGYELFCGHTHFACNHEINYEGEDVMEHCHAAACGNIWQSNINICGTPNGYYVYSFVGTSISNCYYKGTFWDKSKQMTIFRAQTDFNGEKYAKDWQLANNRNILVANVFNATSHWRVVAIEDGKEYLMRRISSKGQDAFAAGYHHKYSESVSYRFVSKGNGYLIMNHLYYYVPKNPNAKITIKASDPYGHTFTASSSDAVTEPFVNYAHYYEREYKEYKKQKDKMLRDSVVTKQKDTIATKSVNK
;
A
#
# COMPACT_ATOMS: atom_id res chain seq x y z
N ARG A 1 21.68 16.46 -3.27
CA ARG A 1 21.61 17.58 -2.32
C ARG A 1 22.25 17.12 -1.01
N GLY A 2 23.22 17.88 -0.50
CA GLY A 2 23.98 17.47 0.69
C GLY A 2 24.66 16.10 0.46
N ASP A 3 24.49 15.19 1.41
CA ASP A 3 25.08 13.85 1.37
C ASP A 3 24.23 12.81 0.65
N VAL A 4 23.11 13.23 0.07
CA VAL A 4 22.18 12.36 -0.62
C VAL A 4 22.12 12.69 -2.11
N HIS A 5 22.31 11.66 -2.93
CA HIS A 5 22.15 11.72 -4.39
C HIS A 5 20.80 11.10 -4.78
N TYR A 6 19.88 11.94 -5.26
CA TYR A 6 18.56 11.51 -5.69
C TYR A 6 18.57 11.17 -7.18
N VAL A 7 18.10 9.99 -7.53
CA VAL A 7 18.00 9.50 -8.91
C VAL A 7 16.56 9.10 -9.18
N CYS A 8 15.94 9.79 -10.14
CA CYS A 8 14.59 9.45 -10.58
C CYS A 8 14.65 8.77 -11.94
N ILE A 9 14.09 7.57 -12.04
CA ILE A 9 14.05 6.81 -13.29
C ILE A 9 12.62 6.49 -13.69
N ASN A 10 12.34 6.53 -14.99
CA ASN A 10 11.07 6.13 -15.55
C ASN A 10 11.14 4.64 -15.92
N ASN A 11 10.46 3.80 -15.16
CA ASN A 11 10.33 2.38 -15.44
C ASN A 11 8.93 1.99 -15.96
N CYS A 12 8.13 2.96 -16.38
CA CYS A 12 6.83 2.76 -17.02
C CYS A 12 6.99 2.82 -18.53
N PHE A 13 6.71 1.72 -19.22
CA PHE A 13 6.72 1.69 -20.67
C PHE A 13 5.38 1.22 -21.20
N PHE A 14 4.97 1.89 -22.27
CA PHE A 14 3.86 1.47 -23.08
C PHE A 14 4.42 0.86 -24.37
N HIS A 15 4.25 -0.45 -24.54
CA HIS A 15 4.63 -1.10 -25.79
C HIS A 15 3.52 -0.91 -26.82
N ARG A 16 3.90 -0.51 -28.05
CA ARG A 16 2.94 -0.34 -29.13
C ARG A 16 2.23 -1.68 -29.40
N GLY A 17 0.89 -1.66 -29.30
CA GLY A 17 0.06 -2.86 -29.50
C GLY A 17 -0.26 -3.64 -28.21
N MET A 18 0.24 -3.22 -27.04
CA MET A 18 -0.17 -3.77 -25.76
C MET A 18 -1.21 -2.89 -25.08
N SER A 19 -2.18 -3.50 -24.41
CA SER A 19 -3.24 -2.80 -23.68
C SER A 19 -2.87 -2.46 -22.23
N TYR A 20 -1.64 -2.73 -21.81
CA TYR A 20 -1.15 -2.54 -20.44
C TYR A 20 0.31 -2.08 -20.44
N TYR A 21 0.73 -1.50 -19.32
CA TYR A 21 2.12 -1.08 -19.12
C TYR A 21 3.04 -2.29 -19.01
N SER A 22 4.25 -2.16 -19.54
CA SER A 22 5.32 -3.09 -19.25
C SER A 22 5.66 -3.06 -17.75
N PRO A 23 5.82 -4.22 -17.13
CA PRO A 23 6.06 -4.29 -15.69
C PRO A 23 7.48 -3.86 -15.32
N GLY A 24 7.63 -2.59 -14.92
CA GLY A 24 8.82 -2.11 -14.22
C GLY A 24 10.16 -2.26 -14.97
N GLU A 25 10.20 -2.17 -16.30
CA GLU A 25 11.42 -2.36 -17.09
C GLU A 25 12.27 -1.09 -17.21
N LEU A 26 13.57 -1.27 -17.43
CA LEU A 26 14.49 -0.20 -17.80
C LEU A 26 14.98 -0.41 -19.24
N ARG A 27 14.92 0.67 -20.03
CA ARG A 27 15.52 0.67 -21.38
C ARG A 27 17.02 0.68 -21.28
N GLU A 28 17.68 0.08 -22.25
CA GLU A 28 19.15 0.00 -22.31
C GLU A 28 19.82 1.38 -22.20
N ARG A 29 19.26 2.40 -22.85
CA ARG A 29 19.74 3.78 -22.75
C ARG A 29 19.67 4.35 -21.32
N GLN A 30 18.66 3.96 -20.53
CA GLN A 30 18.53 4.40 -19.13
C GLN A 30 19.55 3.67 -18.24
N VAL A 31 19.77 2.39 -18.48
CA VAL A 31 20.82 1.63 -17.79
C VAL A 31 22.21 2.23 -18.08
N LYS A 32 22.49 2.56 -19.34
CA LYS A 32 23.75 3.23 -19.72
C LYS A 32 23.90 4.58 -19.02
N TRP A 33 22.87 5.39 -19.05
CA TRP A 33 22.85 6.69 -18.35
C TRP A 33 23.04 6.51 -16.84
N LEU A 34 22.31 5.58 -16.21
CA LEU A 34 22.42 5.34 -14.78
C LEU A 34 23.83 4.91 -14.37
N LYS A 35 24.45 3.98 -15.13
CA LYS A 35 25.83 3.58 -14.90
C LYS A 35 26.81 4.76 -14.96
N GLN A 36 26.66 5.65 -15.93
CA GLN A 36 27.48 6.85 -16.06
C GLN A 36 27.23 7.84 -14.92
N ASN A 37 25.97 8.10 -14.57
CA ASN A 37 25.58 8.97 -13.48
C ASN A 37 26.15 8.50 -12.14
N LEU A 38 25.98 7.22 -11.82
CA LEU A 38 26.50 6.62 -10.59
C LEU A 38 28.03 6.52 -10.57
N ALA A 39 28.69 6.39 -11.72
CA ALA A 39 30.16 6.40 -11.80
C ALA A 39 30.74 7.76 -11.40
N LEU A 40 30.05 8.84 -11.73
CA LEU A 40 30.45 10.22 -11.39
C LEU A 40 30.04 10.63 -9.97
N THR A 41 29.20 9.86 -9.30
CA THR A 41 28.73 10.15 -7.95
C THR A 41 29.75 9.70 -6.91
N PRO A 42 30.18 10.56 -5.95
CA PRO A 42 31.06 10.18 -4.86
C PRO A 42 30.50 8.99 -4.07
N LYS A 43 31.36 8.04 -3.72
CA LYS A 43 30.94 6.75 -3.14
C LYS A 43 30.59 6.83 -1.65
N ASP A 44 30.85 7.93 -0.99
CA ASP A 44 30.44 8.23 0.37
C ASP A 44 28.99 8.75 0.46
N LYS A 45 28.38 9.14 -0.66
CA LYS A 45 26.97 9.54 -0.69
C LYS A 45 26.00 8.38 -0.46
N LYS A 46 24.83 8.72 0.10
CA LYS A 46 23.65 7.84 -0.01
C LYS A 46 22.99 8.05 -1.36
N VAL A 47 22.55 6.98 -2.00
CA VAL A 47 21.73 7.05 -3.22
C VAL A 47 20.28 6.76 -2.89
N VAL A 48 19.39 7.67 -3.24
CA VAL A 48 17.95 7.47 -3.19
C VAL A 48 17.45 7.27 -4.61
N LEU A 49 17.01 6.05 -4.93
CA LEU A 49 16.49 5.70 -6.23
C LEU A 49 14.97 5.73 -6.21
N CYS A 50 14.37 6.62 -6.98
CA CYS A 50 12.92 6.78 -7.10
C CYS A 50 12.44 6.27 -8.47
N TYR A 51 11.40 5.46 -8.47
CA TYR A 51 10.75 4.94 -9.67
C TYR A 51 9.27 4.65 -9.41
N HIS A 52 8.50 4.26 -10.43
CA HIS A 52 7.06 4.10 -10.25
C HIS A 52 6.65 2.66 -9.92
N ILE A 53 7.01 1.69 -10.75
CA ILE A 53 6.57 0.30 -10.61
C ILE A 53 7.58 -0.48 -9.77
N PRO A 54 7.17 -1.13 -8.66
CA PRO A 54 8.08 -1.94 -7.86
C PRO A 54 8.77 -3.03 -8.69
N PHE A 55 10.07 -3.22 -8.53
CA PHE A 55 10.79 -4.33 -9.16
C PHE A 55 10.47 -5.68 -8.52
N THR A 56 9.95 -5.66 -7.29
CA THR A 56 9.51 -6.87 -6.55
C THR A 56 8.02 -7.14 -6.69
N PHE A 57 7.32 -6.42 -7.55
CA PHE A 57 5.87 -6.56 -7.71
C PHE A 57 5.47 -8.01 -7.98
N GLY A 58 4.56 -8.55 -7.15
CA GLY A 58 4.13 -9.94 -7.22
C GLY A 58 4.90 -10.93 -6.35
N ASN A 59 6.05 -10.54 -5.80
CA ASN A 59 6.73 -11.33 -4.79
C ASN A 59 6.11 -11.13 -3.41
N ALA A 60 6.03 -12.21 -2.62
CA ALA A 60 5.56 -12.10 -1.24
C ALA A 60 6.56 -11.26 -0.41
N PRO A 61 6.11 -10.15 0.23
CA PRO A 61 7.00 -9.21 0.91
C PRO A 61 7.76 -9.81 2.11
N PHE A 62 7.46 -11.04 2.49
CA PHE A 62 8.08 -11.75 3.62
C PHE A 62 8.60 -13.13 3.31
N SER A 63 8.42 -13.64 2.10
CA SER A 63 9.28 -14.75 1.73
C SER A 63 10.69 -14.17 1.81
N LYS A 64 11.57 -14.77 2.61
CA LYS A 64 13.01 -14.57 2.42
C LYS A 64 13.19 -14.69 0.92
N ALA A 65 13.36 -13.55 0.25
CA ALA A 65 13.42 -13.53 -1.18
C ALA A 65 14.48 -14.57 -1.53
N LYS A 66 14.16 -15.50 -2.43
CA LYS A 66 15.20 -16.38 -2.94
C LYS A 66 16.33 -15.47 -3.34
N PRO A 67 17.57 -15.74 -2.93
CA PRO A 67 18.68 -14.89 -3.32
C PRO A 67 18.56 -14.63 -4.80
N LEU A 68 18.61 -13.37 -5.22
CA LEU A 68 18.59 -13.01 -6.64
C LEU A 68 19.95 -13.45 -7.22
N THR A 69 20.08 -14.74 -7.47
CA THR A 69 21.36 -15.35 -7.85
C THR A 69 21.64 -15.27 -9.33
N ASN A 70 20.63 -14.98 -10.17
CA ASN A 70 20.83 -14.91 -11.63
C ASN A 70 19.98 -13.82 -12.27
N ALA A 71 20.61 -13.04 -13.12
CA ALA A 71 19.99 -12.01 -13.97
C ALA A 71 18.96 -12.57 -14.99
N ASN A 72 18.79 -13.88 -15.09
CA ASN A 72 18.01 -14.58 -16.10
C ASN A 72 16.85 -15.40 -15.55
N GLU A 73 16.48 -15.29 -14.26
CA GLU A 73 15.26 -15.93 -13.80
C GLU A 73 14.06 -15.19 -14.37
N GLU A 74 13.49 -15.75 -15.42
CA GLU A 74 12.20 -15.41 -16.02
C GLU A 74 11.08 -15.71 -15.01
N GLY A 75 10.90 -14.83 -14.07
CA GLY A 75 9.75 -14.81 -13.17
C GLY A 75 9.17 -13.43 -13.22
N HIS A 76 7.96 -13.32 -13.68
CA HIS A 76 7.09 -12.16 -13.69
C HIS A 76 7.69 -10.89 -13.06
N TYR A 77 7.92 -9.84 -13.89
CA TYR A 77 8.36 -8.51 -13.50
C TYR A 77 9.87 -8.35 -13.30
N SER A 78 10.59 -8.21 -14.38
CA SER A 78 11.97 -7.74 -14.55
C SER A 78 12.94 -7.84 -13.34
N SER A 79 12.91 -8.96 -12.62
CA SER A 79 13.88 -9.28 -11.55
C SER A 79 15.33 -9.17 -12.01
N SER A 80 15.58 -9.39 -13.30
CA SER A 80 16.90 -9.22 -13.94
C SER A 80 17.45 -7.79 -13.81
N ARG A 81 16.57 -6.78 -13.81
CA ARG A 81 16.98 -5.39 -13.68
C ARG A 81 17.19 -4.98 -12.23
N LEU A 82 16.49 -5.58 -11.29
CA LEU A 82 16.72 -5.35 -9.87
C LEU A 82 18.12 -5.78 -9.44
N SER A 83 18.57 -6.97 -9.80
CA SER A 83 19.95 -7.43 -9.52
C SER A 83 20.99 -6.47 -10.08
N LEU A 84 20.80 -6.00 -11.32
CA LEU A 84 21.68 -5.00 -11.91
C LEU A 84 21.68 -3.69 -11.11
N LEU A 85 20.51 -3.19 -10.73
CA LEU A 85 20.40 -1.96 -9.92
C LEU A 85 21.11 -2.12 -8.58
N LEU A 86 20.86 -3.21 -7.87
CA LEU A 86 21.47 -3.48 -6.58
C LEU A 86 22.99 -3.62 -6.69
N SER A 87 23.49 -4.27 -7.73
CA SER A 87 24.94 -4.37 -7.99
C SER A 87 25.61 -3.01 -8.22
N LEU A 88 24.88 -2.06 -8.83
CA LEU A 88 25.38 -0.69 -9.02
C LEU A 88 25.30 0.15 -7.74
N LEU A 89 24.33 -0.12 -6.89
CA LEU A 89 24.07 0.67 -5.68
C LEU A 89 24.91 0.24 -4.48
N LYS A 90 25.24 -1.04 -4.35
CA LYS A 90 26.03 -1.57 -3.22
C LYS A 90 27.43 -0.99 -3.07
N GLN A 91 27.96 -0.32 -4.11
CA GLN A 91 29.26 0.35 -4.05
C GLN A 91 29.26 1.66 -3.22
N PHE A 92 28.08 2.17 -2.85
CA PHE A 92 27.93 3.41 -2.10
C PHE A 92 28.01 3.17 -0.60
N LYS A 93 29.04 3.69 0.06
CA LYS A 93 29.27 3.54 1.51
C LYS A 93 28.19 4.24 2.34
N GLY A 94 27.58 5.30 1.81
CA GLY A 94 26.43 5.97 2.43
C GLY A 94 25.12 5.17 2.35
N GLY A 95 25.15 3.99 1.69
CA GLY A 95 23.98 3.14 1.48
C GLY A 95 23.05 3.66 0.38
N TYR A 96 21.90 3.02 0.30
CA TYR A 96 20.88 3.39 -0.69
C TYR A 96 19.48 3.10 -0.19
N GLU A 97 18.49 3.75 -0.78
CA GLU A 97 17.06 3.54 -0.55
C GLU A 97 16.35 3.37 -1.88
N LEU A 98 15.35 2.49 -1.93
CA LEU A 98 14.51 2.24 -3.10
C LEU A 98 13.09 2.70 -2.81
N PHE A 99 12.60 3.70 -3.54
CA PHE A 99 11.27 4.27 -3.36
C PHE A 99 10.43 4.09 -4.61
N CYS A 100 9.26 3.48 -4.45
CA CYS A 100 8.31 3.23 -5.53
C CYS A 100 6.86 3.43 -5.09
N GLY A 101 5.92 3.20 -5.99
CA GLY A 101 4.49 3.35 -5.77
C GLY A 101 3.67 2.36 -6.60
N HIS A 102 2.79 2.83 -7.47
CA HIS A 102 2.00 2.05 -8.43
C HIS A 102 0.89 1.17 -7.85
N THR A 103 1.15 0.48 -6.76
CA THR A 103 0.24 -0.54 -6.20
C THR A 103 -1.01 0.04 -5.56
N HIS A 104 -1.00 1.33 -5.22
CA HIS A 104 -2.05 2.02 -4.45
C HIS A 104 -2.27 1.39 -3.07
N PHE A 105 -1.26 0.78 -2.51
CA PHE A 105 -1.20 0.32 -1.12
C PHE A 105 0.23 0.40 -0.60
N ALA A 106 0.36 0.54 0.72
CA ALA A 106 1.66 0.51 1.37
C ALA A 106 2.20 -0.92 1.44
N CYS A 107 3.43 -1.11 1.02
CA CYS A 107 4.12 -2.38 1.20
C CYS A 107 5.63 -2.14 1.21
N ASN A 108 6.32 -2.68 2.22
CA ASN A 108 7.76 -2.65 2.26
C ASN A 108 8.27 -4.04 1.87
N HIS A 109 8.91 -4.13 0.73
CA HIS A 109 9.48 -5.39 0.23
C HIS A 109 10.88 -5.57 0.80
N GLU A 110 11.05 -6.61 1.60
CA GLU A 110 12.35 -6.99 2.15
C GLU A 110 13.03 -7.95 1.18
N ILE A 111 14.17 -7.55 0.66
CA ILE A 111 14.93 -8.27 -0.37
C ILE A 111 16.23 -8.70 0.25
N ASN A 112 16.58 -9.99 0.19
CA ASN A 112 17.93 -10.42 0.50
C ASN A 112 18.76 -10.46 -0.79
N TYR A 113 19.76 -9.60 -0.86
CA TYR A 113 20.67 -9.52 -1.99
C TYR A 113 22.11 -9.75 -1.52
N GLU A 114 22.70 -10.87 -1.96
CA GLU A 114 24.08 -11.27 -1.61
C GLU A 114 24.35 -11.26 -0.07
N GLY A 115 23.32 -11.60 0.72
CA GLY A 115 23.41 -11.66 2.19
C GLY A 115 23.07 -10.34 2.90
N GLU A 116 22.84 -9.27 2.17
CA GLU A 116 22.39 -7.99 2.72
C GLU A 116 20.88 -7.83 2.59
N ASP A 117 20.25 -7.31 3.63
CA ASP A 117 18.83 -7.00 3.62
C ASP A 117 18.61 -5.60 3.04
N VAL A 118 17.87 -5.57 1.95
CA VAL A 118 17.54 -4.35 1.19
C VAL A 118 16.04 -4.11 1.28
N MET A 119 15.65 -2.85 1.48
CA MET A 119 14.24 -2.46 1.54
C MET A 119 13.83 -1.73 0.26
N GLU A 120 12.79 -2.25 -0.42
CA GLU A 120 12.06 -1.51 -1.44
C GLU A 120 10.77 -0.97 -0.82
N HIS A 121 10.72 0.34 -0.62
CA HIS A 121 9.57 1.02 -0.04
C HIS A 121 8.53 1.29 -1.12
N CYS A 122 7.44 0.54 -1.11
CA CYS A 122 6.30 0.79 -1.97
C CYS A 122 5.27 1.64 -1.21
N HIS A 123 5.14 2.88 -1.63
CA HIS A 123 4.34 3.89 -0.96
C HIS A 123 2.86 3.79 -1.34
N ALA A 124 1.99 3.99 -0.34
CA ALA A 124 0.56 4.16 -0.56
C ALA A 124 0.28 5.41 -1.41
N ALA A 125 -0.84 5.39 -2.13
CA ALA A 125 -1.18 6.46 -3.06
C ALA A 125 -1.82 7.66 -2.37
N ALA A 126 -1.40 8.86 -2.77
CA ALA A 126 -2.07 10.10 -2.38
C ALA A 126 -3.50 10.23 -2.97
N CYS A 127 -3.77 9.54 -4.08
CA CYS A 127 -5.07 9.49 -4.74
C CYS A 127 -6.01 8.39 -4.20
N GLY A 128 -5.59 7.63 -3.18
CA GLY A 128 -6.34 6.50 -2.66
C GLY A 128 -6.58 5.40 -3.69
N ASN A 129 -7.73 4.76 -3.61
CA ASN A 129 -8.08 3.72 -4.57
C ASN A 129 -8.52 4.34 -5.90
N ILE A 130 -7.55 4.58 -6.78
CA ILE A 130 -7.75 5.00 -8.18
C ILE A 130 -8.66 6.26 -8.31
N TRP A 131 -8.40 7.29 -7.48
CA TRP A 131 -9.15 8.56 -7.45
C TRP A 131 -10.63 8.43 -7.03
N GLN A 132 -11.03 7.28 -6.51
CA GLN A 132 -12.42 6.97 -6.18
C GLN A 132 -12.66 6.80 -4.67
N SER A 133 -11.63 6.89 -3.87
CA SER A 133 -11.69 6.71 -2.43
C SER A 133 -10.64 7.56 -1.73
N ASN A 134 -10.93 7.98 -0.50
CA ASN A 134 -10.00 8.69 0.37
C ASN A 134 -9.21 7.78 1.30
N ILE A 135 -9.32 6.47 1.11
CA ILE A 135 -8.46 5.46 1.73
C ILE A 135 -7.88 4.53 0.66
N ASN A 136 -6.66 4.08 0.91
CA ASN A 136 -6.02 3.06 0.10
C ASN A 136 -6.62 1.68 0.41
N ILE A 137 -6.47 0.74 -0.51
CA ILE A 137 -6.97 -0.62 -0.32
C ILE A 137 -6.36 -1.34 0.89
N CYS A 138 -5.19 -0.91 1.34
CA CYS A 138 -4.52 -1.40 2.55
C CYS A 138 -5.01 -0.74 3.85
N GLY A 139 -5.99 0.15 3.80
CA GLY A 139 -6.54 0.84 4.97
C GLY A 139 -5.75 2.07 5.41
N THR A 140 -4.63 2.41 4.77
CA THR A 140 -3.98 3.69 5.04
C THR A 140 -4.81 4.83 4.42
N PRO A 141 -4.97 5.98 5.10
CA PRO A 141 -5.62 7.14 4.48
C PRO A 141 -4.83 7.59 3.24
N ASN A 142 -5.45 8.37 2.37
CA ASN A 142 -4.70 9.06 1.32
C ASN A 142 -3.62 9.91 1.95
N GLY A 143 -2.43 9.90 1.41
CA GLY A 143 -1.35 10.63 2.04
C GLY A 143 0.00 10.44 1.34
N TYR A 144 1.03 10.76 2.07
CA TYR A 144 2.41 10.70 1.59
C TYR A 144 3.38 10.42 2.73
N TYR A 145 4.58 10.01 2.38
CA TYR A 145 5.66 9.76 3.32
C TYR A 145 6.60 10.95 3.38
N VAL A 146 7.08 11.26 4.57
CA VAL A 146 8.08 12.30 4.80
C VAL A 146 9.32 11.64 5.39
N TYR A 147 10.44 11.78 4.69
CA TYR A 147 11.75 11.29 5.12
C TYR A 147 12.66 12.48 5.42
N SER A 148 13.33 12.43 6.55
CA SER A 148 14.38 13.38 6.92
C SER A 148 15.73 12.68 6.91
N PHE A 149 16.72 13.32 6.29
CA PHE A 149 18.08 12.81 6.24
C PHE A 149 19.02 13.70 7.05
N VAL A 150 19.88 13.08 7.84
CA VAL A 150 21.03 13.71 8.49
C VAL A 150 22.26 12.97 8.00
N GLY A 151 23.12 13.67 7.26
CA GLY A 151 24.17 13.01 6.50
C GLY A 151 23.61 11.99 5.52
N THR A 152 24.06 10.76 5.62
CA THR A 152 23.58 9.63 4.79
C THR A 152 22.51 8.79 5.48
N SER A 153 22.11 9.12 6.70
CA SER A 153 21.15 8.33 7.46
C SER A 153 19.74 8.92 7.41
N ILE A 154 18.73 8.07 7.30
CA ILE A 154 17.35 8.48 7.56
C ILE A 154 17.24 8.71 9.07
N SER A 155 16.98 9.95 9.46
CA SER A 155 16.83 10.34 10.87
C SER A 155 15.39 10.34 11.34
N ASN A 156 14.44 10.39 10.40
CA ASN A 156 13.02 10.40 10.68
C ASN A 156 12.24 9.94 9.45
N CYS A 157 11.15 9.20 9.68
CA CYS A 157 10.17 8.90 8.67
C CYS A 157 8.79 8.81 9.30
N TYR A 158 7.79 9.43 8.67
CA TYR A 158 6.40 9.28 9.07
C TYR A 158 5.45 9.33 7.88
N TYR A 159 4.29 8.72 8.06
CA TYR A 159 3.20 8.84 7.11
C TYR A 159 2.35 10.06 7.44
N LYS A 160 2.07 10.90 6.46
CA LYS A 160 1.16 12.05 6.61
C LYS A 160 -0.11 11.78 5.83
N GLY A 161 -1.14 11.31 6.53
CA GLY A 161 -2.48 11.21 5.96
C GLY A 161 -3.03 12.61 5.63
N THR A 162 -3.61 12.76 4.45
CA THR A 162 -4.33 13.98 4.07
C THR A 162 -5.47 14.20 5.06
N PHE A 163 -5.59 15.38 5.63
CA PHE A 163 -6.55 15.74 6.68
C PHE A 163 -6.34 15.08 8.05
N TRP A 164 -5.33 14.23 8.22
CA TRP A 164 -5.01 13.61 9.50
C TRP A 164 -3.82 14.30 10.17
N ASP A 165 -3.87 14.37 11.49
CA ASP A 165 -2.68 14.81 12.23
C ASP A 165 -1.53 13.82 12.04
N LYS A 166 -0.30 14.33 12.01
CA LYS A 166 0.90 13.51 11.82
C LYS A 166 1.14 12.49 12.95
N SER A 167 0.55 12.72 14.14
CA SER A 167 0.61 11.75 15.24
C SER A 167 -0.22 10.49 14.98
N LYS A 168 -1.16 10.54 14.05
CA LYS A 168 -1.99 9.41 13.68
C LYS A 168 -1.24 8.50 12.71
N GLN A 169 -0.55 7.50 13.24
CA GLN A 169 0.27 6.56 12.47
C GLN A 169 -0.31 5.14 12.43
N MET A 170 -1.46 4.92 13.07
CA MET A 170 -2.14 3.62 13.02
C MET A 170 -3.64 3.74 13.16
N THR A 171 -4.32 2.69 12.69
CA THR A 171 -5.72 2.40 13.01
C THR A 171 -5.80 1.02 13.65
N ILE A 172 -6.84 0.80 14.44
CA ILE A 172 -7.09 -0.49 15.10
C ILE A 172 -8.49 -0.96 14.72
N PHE A 173 -8.64 -2.26 14.56
CA PHE A 173 -9.95 -2.88 14.41
C PHE A 173 -9.94 -4.29 15.02
N ARG A 174 -11.09 -4.83 15.31
CA ARG A 174 -11.23 -6.25 15.67
C ARG A 174 -11.40 -7.06 14.41
N ALA A 175 -10.80 -8.25 14.37
CA ALA A 175 -11.05 -9.20 13.29
C ALA A 175 -12.55 -9.48 13.19
N GLN A 176 -13.03 -9.70 11.99
CA GLN A 176 -14.46 -9.83 11.70
C GLN A 176 -15.31 -8.60 12.11
N THR A 177 -14.72 -7.42 12.16
CA THR A 177 -15.46 -6.18 12.31
C THR A 177 -16.37 -6.00 11.10
N ASP A 178 -17.65 -5.80 11.37
CA ASP A 178 -18.62 -5.53 10.33
C ASP A 178 -18.63 -4.04 10.02
N PHE A 179 -18.46 -3.68 8.77
CA PHE A 179 -18.74 -2.36 8.28
C PHE A 179 -20.19 -2.31 7.78
N ASN A 180 -21.06 -1.64 8.48
CA ASN A 180 -22.50 -1.60 8.22
C ASN A 180 -23.17 -3.00 8.17
N GLY A 181 -22.81 -3.89 9.09
CA GLY A 181 -23.40 -5.22 9.20
C GLY A 181 -22.85 -6.27 8.24
N GLU A 182 -21.83 -5.94 7.47
CA GLU A 182 -21.21 -6.89 6.54
C GLU A 182 -19.82 -7.35 7.00
N LYS A 183 -19.54 -8.65 6.86
CA LYS A 183 -18.30 -9.30 7.31
C LYS A 183 -17.34 -9.44 6.15
N TYR A 184 -16.27 -8.65 6.17
CA TYR A 184 -15.26 -8.64 5.10
C TYR A 184 -13.93 -9.30 5.47
N ALA A 185 -13.71 -9.56 6.75
CA ALA A 185 -12.48 -10.21 7.23
C ALA A 185 -12.62 -11.74 7.36
N LYS A 186 -13.70 -12.35 6.86
CA LYS A 186 -14.02 -13.76 7.07
C LYS A 186 -13.01 -14.75 6.46
N ASP A 187 -12.28 -14.31 5.44
CA ASP A 187 -11.33 -15.17 4.74
C ASP A 187 -9.87 -15.00 5.22
N TRP A 188 -9.65 -14.21 6.28
CA TRP A 188 -8.37 -14.16 6.93
C TRP A 188 -8.13 -15.42 7.76
N GLN A 189 -6.86 -15.80 7.96
CA GLN A 189 -6.49 -16.86 8.93
C GLN A 189 -7.03 -16.57 10.33
N LEU A 190 -7.33 -15.31 10.62
CA LEU A 190 -7.83 -14.79 11.88
C LEU A 190 -9.36 -14.69 11.90
N ALA A 191 -10.04 -15.03 10.82
CA ALA A 191 -11.47 -14.77 10.62
C ALA A 191 -12.38 -15.45 11.65
N ASN A 192 -11.97 -16.56 12.23
CA ASN A 192 -12.80 -17.33 13.16
C ASN A 192 -12.80 -16.79 14.59
N ASN A 193 -11.95 -15.80 14.91
CA ASN A 193 -11.86 -15.24 16.26
C ASN A 193 -12.15 -13.74 16.26
N ARG A 194 -13.36 -13.36 16.68
CA ARG A 194 -13.83 -11.97 16.78
C ARG A 194 -13.05 -11.11 17.77
N ASN A 195 -12.37 -11.74 18.72
CA ASN A 195 -11.66 -11.03 19.78
C ASN A 195 -10.26 -10.58 19.36
N ILE A 196 -9.77 -11.08 18.23
CA ILE A 196 -8.45 -10.70 17.73
C ILE A 196 -8.43 -9.19 17.44
N LEU A 197 -7.45 -8.52 18.03
CA LEU A 197 -7.19 -7.12 17.80
C LEU A 197 -6.13 -6.97 16.72
N VAL A 198 -6.43 -6.17 15.70
CA VAL A 198 -5.53 -5.89 14.57
C VAL A 198 -5.15 -4.43 14.60
N ALA A 199 -3.86 -4.14 14.46
CA ALA A 199 -3.32 -2.82 14.25
C ALA A 199 -2.81 -2.69 12.82
N ASN A 200 -3.30 -1.70 12.11
CA ASN A 200 -2.77 -1.26 10.82
C ASN A 200 -1.82 -0.09 11.11
N VAL A 201 -0.52 -0.36 11.05
CA VAL A 201 0.53 0.62 11.32
C VAL A 201 1.08 1.13 9.99
N PHE A 202 0.71 2.33 9.58
CA PHE A 202 0.77 2.83 8.20
C PHE A 202 2.14 2.78 7.52
N ASN A 203 3.22 2.90 8.29
CA ASN A 203 4.59 2.97 7.76
C ASN A 203 5.47 1.83 8.27
N ALA A 204 4.86 0.79 8.86
CA ALA A 204 5.64 -0.24 9.54
C ALA A 204 6.48 -1.07 8.57
N THR A 205 7.71 -1.31 8.98
CA THR A 205 8.66 -2.26 8.40
C THR A 205 8.95 -3.38 9.41
N SER A 206 9.80 -4.34 9.07
CA SER A 206 10.30 -5.37 10.01
C SER A 206 11.04 -4.79 11.22
N HIS A 207 11.56 -3.56 11.09
CA HIS A 207 12.30 -2.88 12.15
C HIS A 207 11.40 -2.19 13.20
N TRP A 208 10.08 -2.20 13.01
CA TRP A 208 9.16 -1.68 14.00
C TRP A 208 8.88 -2.69 15.09
N ARG A 209 8.72 -2.20 16.31
CA ARG A 209 8.27 -2.99 17.45
C ARG A 209 6.83 -2.62 17.79
N VAL A 210 5.91 -3.56 17.59
CA VAL A 210 4.48 -3.36 17.88
C VAL A 210 4.07 -4.30 19.00
N VAL A 211 3.55 -3.76 20.10
CA VAL A 211 3.14 -4.52 21.28
C VAL A 211 1.71 -4.20 21.69
N ALA A 212 1.03 -5.20 22.23
CA ALA A 212 -0.22 -5.03 22.98
C ALA A 212 0.11 -5.02 24.47
N ILE A 213 -0.49 -4.08 25.21
CA ILE A 213 -0.37 -4.00 26.66
C ILE A 213 -1.72 -4.41 27.24
N GLU A 214 -1.73 -5.57 27.90
CA GLU A 214 -2.89 -6.14 28.60
C GLU A 214 -2.54 -6.34 30.07
N ASP A 215 -3.34 -5.81 30.97
CA ASP A 215 -3.13 -5.87 32.42
C ASP A 215 -1.70 -5.43 32.84
N GLY A 216 -1.22 -4.33 32.21
CA GLY A 216 0.09 -3.75 32.47
C GLY A 216 1.28 -4.52 31.91
N LYS A 217 1.07 -5.61 31.19
CA LYS A 217 2.13 -6.43 30.58
C LYS A 217 2.19 -6.24 29.08
N GLU A 218 3.40 -6.11 28.54
CA GLU A 218 3.65 -6.03 27.09
C GLU A 218 3.69 -7.43 26.46
N TYR A 219 2.98 -7.59 25.36
CA TYR A 219 2.99 -8.78 24.50
C TYR A 219 3.30 -8.35 23.07
N LEU A 220 4.33 -8.95 22.48
CA LEU A 220 4.69 -8.68 21.10
C LEU A 220 3.53 -9.09 20.18
N MET A 221 3.06 -8.18 19.36
CA MET A 221 2.07 -8.48 18.34
C MET A 221 2.71 -9.22 17.18
N ARG A 222 1.96 -10.14 16.60
CA ARG A 222 2.41 -10.88 15.44
C ARG A 222 2.07 -10.12 14.17
N ARG A 223 3.07 -9.96 13.32
CA ARG A 223 2.88 -9.36 12.00
C ARG A 223 2.15 -10.35 11.09
N ILE A 224 1.19 -9.86 10.30
CA ILE A 224 0.49 -10.69 9.33
C ILE A 224 1.40 -10.89 8.13
N SER A 225 1.78 -12.15 7.87
CA SER A 225 2.67 -12.54 6.76
C SER A 225 1.95 -13.23 5.61
N SER A 226 0.65 -13.45 5.76
CA SER A 226 -0.22 -14.08 4.76
C SER A 226 -1.09 -13.03 4.08
N LYS A 227 -1.79 -13.46 3.04
CA LYS A 227 -2.83 -12.65 2.41
C LYS A 227 -3.83 -12.19 3.47
N GLY A 228 -4.09 -10.90 3.51
CA GLY A 228 -5.02 -10.30 4.44
C GLY A 228 -5.45 -8.93 3.93
N GLN A 229 -6.55 -8.42 4.49
CA GLN A 229 -7.06 -7.11 4.17
C GLN A 229 -7.32 -6.34 5.46
N ASP A 230 -7.19 -5.03 5.39
CA ASP A 230 -7.80 -4.17 6.39
C ASP A 230 -9.32 -4.33 6.29
N ALA A 231 -9.96 -4.81 7.37
CA ALA A 231 -11.39 -5.14 7.36
C ALA A 231 -12.26 -3.90 7.14
N PHE A 232 -11.83 -2.76 7.68
CA PHE A 232 -12.52 -1.50 7.47
C PHE A 232 -12.45 -1.07 6.00
N ALA A 233 -11.26 -1.05 5.41
CA ALA A 233 -11.07 -0.67 4.01
C ALA A 233 -11.84 -1.59 3.07
N ALA A 234 -11.82 -2.89 3.32
CA ALA A 234 -12.56 -3.86 2.54
C ALA A 234 -14.06 -3.59 2.59
N GLY A 235 -14.62 -3.39 3.78
CA GLY A 235 -16.03 -3.08 3.97
C GLY A 235 -16.44 -1.74 3.37
N TYR A 236 -15.62 -0.73 3.59
CA TYR A 236 -15.84 0.62 3.06
C TYR A 236 -15.88 0.62 1.52
N HIS A 237 -14.89 0.04 0.88
CA HIS A 237 -14.85 -0.04 -0.58
C HIS A 237 -15.97 -0.90 -1.12
N HIS A 238 -16.37 -1.96 -0.43
CA HIS A 238 -17.51 -2.78 -0.86
C HIS A 238 -18.84 -2.03 -0.79
N LYS A 239 -19.09 -1.29 0.26
CA LYS A 239 -20.31 -0.46 0.37
C LYS A 239 -20.45 0.51 -0.78
N TYR A 240 -19.35 1.08 -1.24
CA TYR A 240 -19.31 2.06 -2.31
C TYR A 240 -18.83 1.50 -3.67
N SER A 241 -19.03 0.22 -3.89
CA SER A 241 -18.49 -0.54 -5.02
C SER A 241 -18.88 -0.04 -6.41
N GLU A 242 -20.00 0.63 -6.51
CA GLU A 242 -20.43 1.22 -7.78
C GLU A 242 -19.63 2.44 -8.19
N SER A 243 -18.97 3.09 -7.22
CA SER A 243 -18.14 4.27 -7.43
C SER A 243 -16.66 4.01 -7.30
N VAL A 244 -16.27 2.81 -6.86
CA VAL A 244 -14.87 2.42 -6.62
C VAL A 244 -14.50 1.25 -7.51
N SER A 245 -13.33 1.28 -8.15
CA SER A 245 -12.85 0.18 -8.96
C SER A 245 -12.60 -1.07 -8.12
N TYR A 246 -13.38 -2.11 -8.38
CA TYR A 246 -13.40 -3.36 -7.63
C TYR A 246 -12.24 -4.29 -7.87
N ARG A 247 -11.38 -4.02 -8.83
CA ARG A 247 -10.33 -4.97 -9.26
C ARG A 247 -9.43 -5.43 -8.12
N PHE A 248 -9.34 -4.64 -7.05
CA PHE A 248 -8.41 -4.88 -5.95
C PHE A 248 -9.09 -5.23 -4.63
N VAL A 249 -10.43 -5.14 -4.56
CA VAL A 249 -11.20 -5.41 -3.35
C VAL A 249 -12.23 -6.47 -3.66
N SER A 250 -11.82 -7.71 -3.76
CA SER A 250 -12.77 -8.80 -3.87
C SER A 250 -13.28 -9.20 -2.49
N LYS A 251 -14.54 -9.60 -2.41
CA LYS A 251 -15.14 -10.16 -1.20
C LYS A 251 -14.25 -11.26 -0.64
N GLY A 252 -13.52 -10.93 0.43
CA GLY A 252 -12.82 -11.92 1.23
C GLY A 252 -11.57 -12.56 0.62
N ASN A 253 -11.13 -12.15 -0.56
CA ASN A 253 -9.90 -12.66 -1.12
C ASN A 253 -8.76 -11.71 -0.76
N GLY A 254 -8.04 -12.02 0.28
CA GLY A 254 -6.77 -11.38 0.58
C GLY A 254 -5.77 -11.59 -0.56
N TYR A 255 -5.94 -10.89 -1.68
CA TYR A 255 -4.96 -10.95 -2.78
C TYR A 255 -3.67 -10.24 -2.44
N LEU A 256 -3.72 -9.36 -1.43
CA LEU A 256 -2.61 -8.49 -1.10
C LEU A 256 -2.00 -8.92 0.23
N ILE A 257 -0.70 -8.94 0.26
CA ILE A 257 0.04 -9.12 1.51
C ILE A 257 0.27 -7.73 2.07
N MET A 258 -0.45 -7.43 3.15
CA MET A 258 -0.36 -6.15 3.84
C MET A 258 0.58 -6.31 5.03
N ASN A 259 1.85 -6.09 4.78
CA ASN A 259 2.91 -6.36 5.75
C ASN A 259 3.05 -5.33 6.87
N HIS A 260 2.14 -4.39 6.93
CA HIS A 260 2.02 -3.40 8.00
C HIS A 260 0.83 -3.68 8.95
N LEU A 261 0.20 -4.86 8.84
CA LEU A 261 -0.83 -5.31 9.78
C LEU A 261 -0.23 -6.21 10.86
N TYR A 262 -0.62 -5.96 12.10
CA TYR A 262 -0.19 -6.72 13.28
C TYR A 262 -1.41 -7.20 14.05
N TYR A 263 -1.35 -8.39 14.66
CA TYR A 263 -2.46 -8.91 15.44
C TYR A 263 -2.04 -9.40 16.81
N TYR A 264 -2.99 -9.33 17.72
CA TYR A 264 -2.90 -9.85 19.08
C TYR A 264 -4.20 -10.58 19.44
N VAL A 265 -4.07 -11.70 20.13
CA VAL A 265 -5.20 -12.45 20.69
C VAL A 265 -5.29 -12.10 22.16
N PRO A 266 -6.26 -11.26 22.60
CA PRO A 266 -6.43 -10.93 24.01
C PRO A 266 -6.66 -12.17 24.87
N LYS A 267 -6.03 -12.22 26.03
CA LYS A 267 -6.27 -13.27 27.02
C LYS A 267 -7.64 -13.11 27.67
N ASN A 268 -8.00 -11.85 27.93
CA ASN A 268 -9.35 -11.49 28.38
C ASN A 268 -10.03 -10.70 27.24
N PRO A 269 -11.13 -11.24 26.67
CA PRO A 269 -11.87 -10.56 25.59
C PRO A 269 -12.39 -9.16 25.97
N ASN A 270 -12.59 -8.92 27.26
CA ASN A 270 -13.13 -7.67 27.78
C ASN A 270 -12.04 -6.71 28.27
N ALA A 271 -10.77 -7.11 28.25
CA ALA A 271 -9.68 -6.25 28.68
C ALA A 271 -9.58 -5.00 27.80
N LYS A 272 -9.29 -3.87 28.43
CA LYS A 272 -8.85 -2.67 27.74
C LYS A 272 -7.37 -2.84 27.40
N ILE A 273 -7.06 -2.87 26.11
CA ILE A 273 -5.71 -3.09 25.62
C ILE A 273 -5.19 -1.81 24.99
N THR A 274 -3.96 -1.45 25.32
CA THR A 274 -3.23 -0.38 24.63
C THR A 274 -2.27 -1.01 23.63
N ILE A 275 -2.32 -0.56 22.39
CA ILE A 275 -1.33 -0.91 21.37
C ILE A 275 -0.28 0.19 21.35
N LYS A 276 0.99 -0.21 21.36
CA LYS A 276 2.15 0.67 21.26
C LYS A 276 3.00 0.23 20.08
N ALA A 277 3.20 1.11 19.12
CA ALA A 277 4.05 0.92 17.96
C ALA A 277 5.25 1.86 18.05
N SER A 278 6.45 1.31 18.03
CA SER A 278 7.71 2.06 18.07
C SER A 278 8.47 1.87 16.78
N ASP A 279 8.89 2.96 16.18
CA ASP A 279 9.66 2.98 14.95
C ASP A 279 11.18 2.90 15.23
N PRO A 280 12.01 2.66 14.24
CA PRO A 280 13.47 2.62 14.40
C PRO A 280 14.09 4.00 14.62
N TYR A 281 13.31 5.09 14.57
CA TYR A 281 13.76 6.48 14.71
C TYR A 281 13.51 7.04 16.12
N GLY A 282 12.97 6.23 17.04
CA GLY A 282 12.72 6.60 18.43
C GLY A 282 11.32 7.15 18.71
N HIS A 283 10.41 7.16 17.74
CA HIS A 283 9.03 7.56 17.98
C HIS A 283 8.21 6.39 18.51
N THR A 284 7.21 6.73 19.31
CA THR A 284 6.23 5.76 19.82
C THR A 284 4.82 6.33 19.65
N PHE A 285 3.96 5.51 19.08
CA PHE A 285 2.56 5.82 18.85
C PHE A 285 1.70 4.85 19.64
N THR A 286 0.62 5.32 20.20
CA THR A 286 -0.29 4.50 21.01
C THR A 286 -1.72 4.62 20.52
N ALA A 287 -2.47 3.53 20.66
CA ALA A 287 -3.90 3.48 20.41
C ALA A 287 -4.57 2.52 21.39
N SER A 288 -5.84 2.72 21.70
CA SER A 288 -6.60 1.91 22.64
C SER A 288 -7.54 0.94 21.93
N SER A 289 -7.78 -0.23 22.49
CA SER A 289 -8.78 -1.18 21.97
C SER A 289 -10.19 -0.60 21.94
N SER A 290 -10.47 0.44 22.75
CA SER A 290 -11.71 1.20 22.68
C SER A 290 -11.84 2.01 21.39
N ASP A 291 -10.74 2.34 20.74
CA ASP A 291 -10.71 3.08 19.48
C ASP A 291 -11.00 2.16 18.27
N ALA A 292 -10.93 0.85 18.47
CA ALA A 292 -11.21 -0.14 17.43
C ALA A 292 -12.65 -0.17 16.91
N VAL A 293 -13.57 0.44 17.66
CA VAL A 293 -15.00 0.51 17.30
C VAL A 293 -15.34 1.84 16.65
N THR A 294 -14.55 2.87 16.90
CA THR A 294 -14.71 4.17 16.27
C THR A 294 -14.12 4.10 14.86
N GLU A 295 -14.98 4.29 13.88
CA GLU A 295 -14.53 4.43 12.49
C GLU A 295 -13.54 5.60 12.43
N PRO A 296 -12.26 5.35 12.20
CA PRO A 296 -11.28 6.42 12.11
C PRO A 296 -11.52 7.33 10.89
N PHE A 297 -12.41 6.90 10.00
CA PHE A 297 -12.77 7.58 8.76
C PHE A 297 -14.20 8.14 8.76
N VAL A 298 -14.84 8.28 9.92
CA VAL A 298 -16.23 8.77 10.02
C VAL A 298 -16.47 10.07 9.24
N ASN A 299 -15.58 11.05 9.38
CA ASN A 299 -15.70 12.31 8.66
C ASN A 299 -15.57 12.14 7.15
N TYR A 300 -14.73 11.19 6.71
CA TYR A 300 -14.53 10.86 5.30
C TYR A 300 -15.68 10.05 4.74
N ALA A 301 -16.23 9.12 5.52
CA ALA A 301 -17.38 8.35 5.11
C ALA A 301 -18.57 9.29 4.82
N HIS A 302 -18.83 10.29 5.65
CA HIS A 302 -19.89 11.28 5.40
C HIS A 302 -19.65 12.14 4.15
N TYR A 303 -18.42 12.60 3.95
CA TYR A 303 -18.04 13.33 2.74
C TYR A 303 -18.25 12.48 1.51
N TYR A 304 -17.75 11.25 1.54
CA TYR A 304 -17.86 10.30 0.44
C TYR A 304 -19.29 9.85 0.18
N GLU A 305 -20.12 9.67 1.23
CA GLU A 305 -21.55 9.36 1.08
C GLU A 305 -22.30 10.45 0.32
N ARG A 306 -21.97 11.71 0.56
CA ARG A 306 -22.56 12.82 -0.19
C ARG A 306 -22.19 12.75 -1.66
N GLU A 307 -20.92 12.60 -1.98
CA GLU A 307 -20.43 12.47 -3.36
C GLU A 307 -20.97 11.22 -4.05
N TYR A 308 -21.05 10.12 -3.34
CA TYR A 308 -21.65 8.88 -3.85
C TYR A 308 -23.12 9.07 -4.20
N LYS A 309 -23.90 9.75 -3.38
CA LYS A 309 -25.31 10.07 -3.67
C LYS A 309 -25.45 10.93 -4.90
N GLU A 310 -24.57 11.91 -5.07
CA GLU A 310 -24.54 12.77 -6.26
C GLU A 310 -24.14 11.97 -7.51
N TYR A 311 -23.09 11.16 -7.42
CA TYR A 311 -22.66 10.25 -8.48
C TYR A 311 -23.79 9.30 -8.90
N LYS A 312 -24.47 8.68 -7.94
CA LYS A 312 -25.58 7.77 -8.22
C LYS A 312 -26.72 8.46 -8.98
N LYS A 313 -27.07 9.67 -8.57
CA LYS A 313 -28.07 10.48 -9.28
C LYS A 313 -27.66 10.77 -10.73
N GLN A 314 -26.40 11.11 -10.94
CA GLN A 314 -25.87 11.37 -12.29
C GLN A 314 -25.88 10.11 -13.15
N LYS A 315 -25.43 8.98 -12.60
CA LYS A 315 -25.44 7.67 -13.28
C LYS A 315 -26.83 7.22 -13.66
N ASP A 316 -27.79 7.32 -12.75
CA ASP A 316 -29.19 6.98 -13.00
C ASP A 316 -29.83 7.88 -14.07
N LYS A 317 -29.41 9.14 -14.13
CA LYS A 317 -29.81 10.06 -15.20
C LYS A 317 -29.24 9.65 -16.54
N MET A 318 -27.93 9.37 -16.60
CA MET A 318 -27.26 8.93 -17.84
C MET A 318 -27.87 7.62 -18.39
N LEU A 319 -28.18 6.68 -17.52
CA LEU A 319 -28.84 5.43 -17.91
C LEU A 319 -30.24 5.69 -18.50
N ARG A 320 -31.04 6.52 -17.87
CA ARG A 320 -32.37 6.92 -18.40
C ARG A 320 -32.25 7.60 -19.75
N ASP A 321 -31.32 8.54 -19.89
CA ASP A 321 -31.10 9.27 -21.15
C ASP A 321 -30.65 8.31 -22.26
N SER A 322 -29.80 7.33 -21.95
CA SER A 322 -29.35 6.31 -22.92
C SER A 322 -30.47 5.37 -23.38
N VAL A 323 -31.38 5.01 -22.49
CA VAL A 323 -32.57 4.17 -22.83
C VAL A 323 -33.51 4.97 -23.75
N VAL A 324 -33.76 6.24 -23.44
CA VAL A 324 -34.62 7.11 -24.26
C VAL A 324 -34.01 7.28 -25.64
N THR A 325 -32.70 7.46 -25.76
CA THR A 325 -32.02 7.58 -27.07
C THR A 325 -32.17 6.31 -27.89
N LYS A 326 -31.91 5.14 -27.29
CA LYS A 326 -32.07 3.83 -27.97
C LYS A 326 -33.53 3.60 -28.46
N GLN A 327 -34.51 4.00 -27.68
CA GLN A 327 -35.92 3.90 -28.10
C GLN A 327 -36.24 4.79 -29.28
N LYS A 328 -35.73 6.03 -29.31
CA LYS A 328 -35.89 6.95 -30.43
C LYS A 328 -35.25 6.41 -31.72
N ASP A 329 -34.04 5.87 -31.62
CA ASP A 329 -33.33 5.28 -32.75
C ASP A 329 -34.07 4.04 -33.30
N THR A 330 -34.65 3.22 -32.42
CA THR A 330 -35.46 2.07 -32.83
C THR A 330 -36.76 2.45 -33.52
N ILE A 331 -37.40 3.56 -33.13
CA ILE A 331 -38.61 4.10 -33.76
C ILE A 331 -38.28 4.71 -35.11
N ALA A 332 -37.18 5.48 -35.19
CA ALA A 332 -36.73 6.08 -36.44
C ALA A 332 -36.38 5.03 -37.50
N THR A 333 -35.73 3.94 -37.11
CA THR A 333 -35.37 2.82 -38.03
C THR A 333 -36.62 2.06 -38.53
N LYS A 334 -37.66 1.96 -37.72
CA LYS A 334 -38.93 1.34 -38.14
C LYS A 334 -39.78 2.21 -39.03
N SER A 335 -39.62 3.52 -39.00
CA SER A 335 -40.34 4.48 -39.87
C SER A 335 -39.69 4.62 -41.26
N VAL A 336 -38.44 4.27 -41.43
CA VAL A 336 -37.70 4.33 -42.72
C VAL A 336 -37.93 3.04 -43.55
N ASN A 337 -38.36 1.96 -42.92
CA ASN A 337 -38.59 0.65 -43.56
C ASN A 337 -40.10 0.38 -43.83
N LYS A 338 -40.93 1.40 -43.84
CA LYS A 338 -42.32 1.40 -44.37
C LYS A 338 -42.40 2.36 -45.53
#